data_5dcde5fe4b70e96a66f439adbe6e9e19
#
_entry.id   5dcde5fe4b70e96a66f439adbe6e9e19
#
_cell.length_a   1.000
_cell.length_b   1.000
_cell.length_c   1.000
_cell.angle_alpha   90.00
_cell.angle_beta   90.00
_cell.angle_gamma   90.00
#
_symmetry.space_group_name_H-M   'P 1'
#
loop_
_entity.id
_entity.type
_entity.pdbx_description
1 polymer ?
#
loop_
_entity_poly.entity_id
_entity_poly.type
_entity_poly.pdbx_seq_one_letter_code
_entity_poly.pdbx_strand_id
1 'polypeptide(L)'
;MRVFKVAEFRKEQSAQALIEFALVLPIFLLLVTGIFDTARAVWQENPLAYAAREGTRYAIVHGASGVPIVGPCSVCLNPVSNNLGNVVSAVTSNAVGVYNIDVTVDYPDAGNQRNQRVTVDASASFTPLPSQYLLGGAFQITLRGGSQLVIQR
;
A
#
# COMPACT_ATOMS: atom_id res chain seq x y z
N MET A 1 -45.62 21.87 45.26
CA MET A 1 -45.32 22.53 43.97
C MET A 1 -43.82 22.64 43.62
N ARG A 2 -42.93 21.93 44.29
CA ARG A 2 -41.45 21.92 43.99
C ARG A 2 -40.93 20.70 43.22
N VAL A 3 -41.69 19.63 43.14
CA VAL A 3 -41.25 18.36 42.53
C VAL A 3 -41.30 18.40 40.99
N PHE A 4 -42.20 19.18 40.40
CA PHE A 4 -42.30 19.29 38.93
C PHE A 4 -41.13 20.03 38.27
N LYS A 5 -40.54 21.03 38.91
CA LYS A 5 -39.39 21.78 38.36
C LYS A 5 -38.11 20.95 38.22
N VAL A 6 -37.86 20.02 39.15
CA VAL A 6 -36.62 19.18 39.16
C VAL A 6 -36.65 18.15 38.03
N ALA A 7 -37.83 17.62 37.66
CA ALA A 7 -38.00 16.68 36.56
C ALA A 7 -37.80 17.34 35.19
N GLU A 8 -38.21 18.60 35.05
CA GLU A 8 -38.07 19.38 33.81
C GLU A 8 -36.60 19.74 33.57
N PHE A 9 -35.87 20.22 34.58
CA PHE A 9 -34.44 20.48 34.49
C PHE A 9 -33.59 19.23 34.14
N ARG A 10 -33.96 18.04 34.62
CA ARG A 10 -33.31 16.79 34.26
C ARG A 10 -33.54 16.42 32.79
N LYS A 11 -34.68 16.69 32.22
CA LYS A 11 -34.98 16.45 30.81
C LYS A 11 -34.17 17.39 29.89
N GLU A 12 -34.03 18.64 30.24
CA GLU A 12 -33.23 19.61 29.48
C GLU A 12 -31.77 19.27 29.49
N GLN A 13 -31.19 18.88 30.63
CA GLN A 13 -29.79 18.44 30.74
C GLN A 13 -29.53 17.16 29.95
N SER A 14 -30.48 16.22 29.92
CA SER A 14 -30.33 15.00 29.12
C SER A 14 -30.39 15.27 27.61
N ALA A 15 -31.21 16.23 27.19
CA ALA A 15 -31.30 16.64 25.79
C ALA A 15 -29.99 17.33 25.33
N GLN A 16 -29.44 18.22 26.17
CA GLN A 16 -28.17 18.89 25.89
C GLN A 16 -27.03 17.90 25.78
N ALA A 17 -26.90 16.95 26.71
CA ALA A 17 -25.86 15.92 26.67
C ALA A 17 -25.95 15.04 25.42
N LEU A 18 -27.16 14.74 24.93
CA LEU A 18 -27.36 14.02 23.67
C LEU A 18 -26.86 14.81 22.44
N ILE A 19 -27.09 16.13 22.41
CA ILE A 19 -26.62 16.99 21.32
C ILE A 19 -25.08 17.07 21.35
N GLU A 20 -24.48 17.25 22.51
CA GLU A 20 -23.03 17.28 22.68
C GLU A 20 -22.40 15.95 22.22
N PHE A 21 -22.98 14.82 22.63
CA PHE A 21 -22.54 13.50 22.20
C PHE A 21 -22.70 13.31 20.68
N ALA A 22 -23.80 13.74 20.11
CA ALA A 22 -24.08 13.63 18.68
C ALA A 22 -23.09 14.44 17.83
N LEU A 23 -22.57 15.57 18.36
CA LEU A 23 -21.54 16.38 17.69
C LEU A 23 -20.12 15.79 17.84
N VAL A 24 -19.80 15.21 19.00
CA VAL A 24 -18.48 14.63 19.27
C VAL A 24 -18.30 13.27 18.61
N LEU A 25 -19.36 12.46 18.54
CA LEU A 25 -19.33 11.09 18.02
C LEU A 25 -18.74 10.97 16.60
N PRO A 26 -19.15 11.78 15.60
CA PRO A 26 -18.58 11.71 14.26
C PRO A 26 -17.07 11.99 14.23
N ILE A 27 -16.62 12.98 15.01
CA ILE A 27 -15.20 13.35 15.11
C ILE A 27 -14.40 12.20 15.74
N PHE A 28 -14.93 11.61 16.81
CA PHE A 28 -14.32 10.46 17.46
C PHE A 28 -14.21 9.25 16.52
N LEU A 29 -15.27 8.95 15.76
CA LEU A 29 -15.25 7.86 14.77
C LEU A 29 -14.24 8.11 13.65
N LEU A 30 -14.10 9.34 13.15
CA LEU A 30 -13.08 9.69 12.17
C LEU A 30 -11.66 9.48 12.71
N LEU A 31 -11.43 9.83 13.97
CA LEU A 31 -10.13 9.63 14.62
C LEU A 31 -9.82 8.14 14.77
N VAL A 32 -10.77 7.34 15.23
CA VAL A 32 -10.60 5.89 15.37
C VAL A 32 -10.37 5.23 14.01
N THR A 33 -11.16 5.54 13.00
CA THR A 33 -10.97 4.99 11.65
C THR A 33 -9.62 5.39 11.04
N GLY A 34 -9.15 6.63 11.29
CA GLY A 34 -7.84 7.08 10.85
C GLY A 34 -6.68 6.27 11.44
N ILE A 35 -6.77 5.88 12.71
CA ILE A 35 -5.79 5.00 13.36
C ILE A 35 -5.79 3.62 12.71
N PHE A 36 -6.97 3.04 12.47
CA PHE A 36 -7.08 1.73 11.78
C PHE A 36 -6.54 1.77 10.36
N ASP A 37 -6.81 2.84 9.61
CA ASP A 37 -6.30 2.99 8.25
C ASP A 37 -4.78 3.11 8.22
N THR A 38 -4.18 3.84 9.17
CA THR A 38 -2.73 3.91 9.29
C THR A 38 -2.13 2.53 9.55
N ALA A 39 -2.71 1.75 10.47
CA ALA A 39 -2.26 0.39 10.75
C ALA A 39 -2.38 -0.52 9.52
N ARG A 40 -3.47 -0.43 8.76
CA ARG A 40 -3.68 -1.17 7.49
C ARG A 40 -2.65 -0.77 6.43
N ALA A 41 -2.37 0.52 6.28
CA ALA A 41 -1.39 1.02 5.31
C ALA A 41 0.01 0.46 5.60
N VAL A 42 0.48 0.57 6.84
CA VAL A 42 1.77 0.01 7.27
C VAL A 42 1.81 -1.52 7.08
N TRP A 43 0.71 -2.21 7.40
CA TRP A 43 0.63 -3.65 7.20
C TRP A 43 0.75 -4.05 5.73
N GLN A 44 0.21 -3.27 4.80
CA GLN A 44 0.30 -3.53 3.36
C GLN A 44 1.66 -3.11 2.74
N GLU A 45 2.35 -2.14 3.31
CA GLU A 45 3.66 -1.70 2.85
C GLU A 45 4.74 -2.78 3.07
N ASN A 46 4.69 -3.50 4.18
CA ASN A 46 5.66 -4.56 4.49
C ASN A 46 5.67 -5.70 3.46
N PRO A 47 4.54 -6.31 3.06
CA PRO A 47 4.51 -7.29 1.98
C PRO A 47 4.99 -6.75 0.64
N LEU A 48 4.71 -5.48 0.31
CA LEU A 48 5.22 -4.86 -0.92
C LEU A 48 6.75 -4.78 -0.92
N ALA A 49 7.35 -4.32 0.18
CA ALA A 49 8.80 -4.25 0.30
C ALA A 49 9.44 -5.64 0.26
N TYR A 50 8.81 -6.64 0.87
CA TYR A 50 9.27 -8.03 0.79
C TYR A 50 9.17 -8.56 -0.64
N ALA A 51 8.04 -8.37 -1.29
CA ALA A 51 7.79 -8.83 -2.66
C ALA A 51 8.76 -8.20 -3.68
N ALA A 52 9.05 -6.90 -3.55
CA ALA A 52 10.06 -6.21 -4.37
C ALA A 52 11.44 -6.85 -4.22
N ARG A 53 11.83 -7.24 -3.00
CA ARG A 53 13.09 -7.94 -2.75
C ARG A 53 13.13 -9.32 -3.41
N GLU A 54 12.05 -10.08 -3.37
CA GLU A 54 11.97 -11.39 -4.04
C GLU A 54 12.01 -11.24 -5.57
N GLY A 55 11.33 -10.24 -6.13
CA GLY A 55 11.47 -9.91 -7.56
C GLY A 55 12.90 -9.54 -7.95
N THR A 56 13.58 -8.72 -7.14
CA THR A 56 14.96 -8.34 -7.39
C THR A 56 15.90 -9.54 -7.25
N ARG A 57 15.70 -10.42 -6.28
CA ARG A 57 16.44 -11.68 -6.14
C ARG A 57 16.31 -12.56 -7.36
N TYR A 58 15.10 -12.69 -7.90
CA TYR A 58 14.88 -13.41 -9.14
C TYR A 58 15.68 -12.80 -10.29
N ALA A 59 15.62 -11.47 -10.45
CA ALA A 59 16.30 -10.75 -11.51
C ALA A 59 17.86 -10.89 -11.46
N ILE A 60 18.48 -10.81 -10.27
CA ILE A 60 19.94 -10.89 -10.14
C ILE A 60 20.52 -12.29 -10.44
N VAL A 61 19.73 -13.33 -10.26
CA VAL A 61 20.13 -14.72 -10.57
C VAL A 61 19.96 -15.02 -12.06
N HIS A 62 19.07 -14.30 -12.74
CA HIS A 62 18.72 -14.50 -14.14
C HIS A 62 19.24 -13.34 -15.04
N GLY A 63 20.43 -12.84 -14.78
CA GLY A 63 21.10 -11.87 -15.63
C GLY A 63 21.55 -12.45 -16.99
N ALA A 64 22.52 -11.82 -17.65
CA ALA A 64 22.94 -12.18 -18.99
C ALA A 64 23.38 -13.64 -19.16
N SER A 65 23.88 -14.30 -18.10
CA SER A 65 24.27 -15.71 -18.08
C SER A 65 23.23 -16.63 -17.43
N GLY A 66 22.06 -16.09 -17.07
CA GLY A 66 20.97 -16.87 -16.45
C GLY A 66 20.13 -17.64 -17.45
N VAL A 67 19.35 -18.63 -16.95
CA VAL A 67 18.36 -19.36 -17.75
C VAL A 67 17.05 -19.42 -16.96
N PRO A 68 15.98 -18.77 -17.46
CA PRO A 68 15.92 -17.88 -18.63
C PRO A 68 16.66 -16.56 -18.39
N ILE A 69 17.18 -15.93 -19.44
CA ILE A 69 17.76 -14.58 -19.34
C ILE A 69 16.63 -13.58 -19.11
N VAL A 70 16.81 -12.69 -18.13
CA VAL A 70 15.83 -11.64 -17.76
C VAL A 70 16.42 -10.27 -18.01
N GLY A 71 15.62 -9.41 -18.67
CA GLY A 71 16.00 -8.05 -18.99
C GLY A 71 17.00 -7.94 -20.18
N PRO A 72 17.64 -6.80 -20.38
CA PRO A 72 17.45 -5.53 -19.67
C PRO A 72 16.19 -4.77 -20.07
N CYS A 73 15.83 -3.77 -19.27
CA CYS A 73 14.74 -2.85 -19.55
C CYS A 73 14.99 -1.50 -18.85
N SER A 74 14.63 -0.38 -19.48
CA SER A 74 14.71 0.94 -18.88
C SER A 74 13.31 1.39 -18.45
N VAL A 75 13.08 1.44 -17.14
CA VAL A 75 11.82 1.88 -16.50
C VAL A 75 10.58 1.25 -17.13
N CYS A 76 10.43 -0.06 -16.99
CA CYS A 76 9.28 -0.78 -17.53
C CYS A 76 8.23 -1.07 -16.48
N LEU A 77 7.01 -0.61 -16.74
CA LEU A 77 5.84 -0.87 -15.89
C LEU A 77 5.18 -2.19 -16.30
N ASN A 78 4.99 -3.09 -15.35
CA ASN A 78 4.36 -4.41 -15.54
C ASN A 78 4.88 -5.15 -16.79
N PRO A 79 6.21 -5.27 -16.98
CA PRO A 79 6.76 -5.78 -18.22
C PRO A 79 6.50 -7.28 -18.39
N VAL A 80 6.17 -7.69 -19.61
CA VAL A 80 6.02 -9.10 -19.98
C VAL A 80 7.10 -9.57 -20.97
N SER A 81 7.75 -8.64 -21.68
CA SER A 81 8.83 -8.93 -22.62
C SER A 81 10.13 -9.30 -21.93
N ASN A 82 11.08 -9.91 -22.65
CA ASN A 82 12.41 -10.26 -22.15
C ASN A 82 12.39 -11.09 -20.84
N ASN A 83 11.40 -11.97 -20.67
CA ASN A 83 11.18 -12.78 -19.47
C ASN A 83 10.99 -11.96 -18.17
N LEU A 84 10.79 -10.66 -18.27
CA LEU A 84 10.49 -9.79 -17.13
C LEU A 84 9.15 -10.10 -16.46
N GLY A 85 8.23 -10.73 -17.19
CA GLY A 85 6.98 -11.27 -16.62
C GLY A 85 7.20 -12.24 -15.47
N ASN A 86 8.36 -12.95 -15.44
CA ASN A 86 8.72 -13.81 -14.32
C ASN A 86 9.08 -13.00 -13.06
N VAL A 87 9.70 -11.83 -13.23
CA VAL A 87 9.97 -10.90 -12.11
C VAL A 87 8.65 -10.36 -11.57
N VAL A 88 7.75 -9.94 -12.46
CA VAL A 88 6.39 -9.50 -12.07
C VAL A 88 5.65 -10.59 -11.32
N SER A 89 5.70 -11.83 -11.81
CA SER A 89 5.10 -13.00 -11.14
C SER A 89 5.74 -13.25 -9.77
N ALA A 90 7.06 -13.12 -9.64
CA ALA A 90 7.75 -13.27 -8.36
C ALA A 90 7.32 -12.19 -7.35
N VAL A 91 7.12 -10.95 -7.81
CA VAL A 91 6.59 -9.87 -6.96
C VAL A 91 5.14 -10.17 -6.55
N THR A 92 4.26 -10.38 -7.51
CA THR A 92 2.82 -10.50 -7.25
C THR A 92 2.46 -11.73 -6.41
N SER A 93 3.18 -12.84 -6.57
CA SER A 93 2.97 -14.04 -5.75
C SER A 93 3.42 -13.89 -4.30
N ASN A 94 4.36 -12.99 -4.02
CA ASN A 94 4.89 -12.76 -2.68
C ASN A 94 4.27 -11.56 -1.95
N ALA A 95 3.48 -10.74 -2.64
CA ALA A 95 2.77 -9.58 -2.06
C ALA A 95 1.44 -9.99 -1.44
N VAL A 96 1.49 -10.76 -0.36
CA VAL A 96 0.31 -11.33 0.30
C VAL A 96 -0.60 -10.26 0.87
N GLY A 97 -1.89 -10.30 0.50
CA GLY A 97 -2.91 -9.36 1.02
C GLY A 97 -2.89 -7.97 0.37
N VAL A 98 -2.12 -7.79 -0.70
CA VAL A 98 -2.11 -6.57 -1.50
C VAL A 98 -2.66 -6.89 -2.89
N TYR A 99 -3.53 -6.02 -3.40
CA TYR A 99 -4.17 -6.19 -4.71
C TYR A 99 -3.79 -5.03 -5.64
N ASN A 100 -3.95 -5.26 -6.95
CA ASN A 100 -3.67 -4.26 -7.99
C ASN A 100 -2.27 -3.66 -7.85
N ILE A 101 -1.26 -4.56 -7.86
CA ILE A 101 0.14 -4.19 -7.70
C ILE A 101 0.70 -3.82 -9.07
N ASP A 102 1.26 -2.62 -9.16
CA ASP A 102 2.08 -2.20 -10.29
C ASP A 102 3.54 -2.47 -9.96
N VAL A 103 4.22 -3.18 -10.86
CA VAL A 103 5.63 -3.54 -10.73
C VAL A 103 6.44 -2.77 -11.77
N THR A 104 7.39 -1.97 -11.31
CA THR A 104 8.33 -1.27 -12.18
C THR A 104 9.69 -1.96 -12.07
N VAL A 105 10.25 -2.34 -13.23
CA VAL A 105 11.59 -2.93 -13.31
C VAL A 105 12.48 -1.97 -14.09
N ASP A 106 13.65 -1.68 -13.55
CA ASP A 106 14.62 -0.78 -14.16
C ASP A 106 16.04 -1.35 -14.05
N TYR A 107 16.79 -1.20 -15.13
CA TYR A 107 18.22 -1.51 -15.21
C TYR A 107 18.99 -0.19 -15.42
N PRO A 108 19.38 0.50 -14.34
CA PRO A 108 19.98 1.84 -14.43
C PRO A 108 21.26 1.89 -15.25
N ASP A 109 21.96 0.78 -15.35
CA ASP A 109 23.23 0.64 -16.09
C ASP A 109 22.99 0.19 -17.56
N ALA A 110 21.74 0.24 -18.03
CA ALA A 110 21.29 -0.11 -19.39
C ALA A 110 21.66 -1.52 -19.86
N GLY A 111 21.99 -2.44 -18.94
CA GLY A 111 22.33 -3.82 -19.24
C GLY A 111 21.98 -4.77 -18.11
N ASN A 112 22.15 -6.07 -18.36
CA ASN A 112 21.91 -7.14 -17.39
C ASN A 112 23.17 -7.98 -17.12
N GLN A 113 24.34 -7.39 -17.32
CA GLN A 113 25.63 -8.03 -17.09
C GLN A 113 25.94 -8.15 -15.59
N ARG A 114 26.84 -9.05 -15.24
CA ARG A 114 27.35 -9.16 -13.88
C ARG A 114 27.90 -7.82 -13.39
N ASN A 115 27.67 -7.50 -12.12
CA ASN A 115 28.01 -6.25 -11.43
C ASN A 115 27.19 -5.01 -11.86
N GLN A 116 26.24 -5.14 -12.78
CA GLN A 116 25.26 -4.09 -13.06
C GLN A 116 24.09 -4.15 -12.07
N ARG A 117 23.39 -3.04 -11.93
CA ARG A 117 22.27 -2.90 -10.97
C ARG A 117 20.95 -3.22 -11.63
N VAL A 118 20.06 -3.81 -10.84
CA VAL A 118 18.63 -3.93 -11.16
C VAL A 118 17.82 -3.39 -9.98
N THR A 119 16.80 -2.62 -10.30
CA THR A 119 15.83 -2.06 -9.35
C THR A 119 14.46 -2.63 -9.66
N VAL A 120 13.78 -3.09 -8.64
CA VAL A 120 12.38 -3.55 -8.72
C VAL A 120 11.60 -2.78 -7.68
N ASP A 121 10.59 -2.05 -8.15
CA ASP A 121 9.65 -1.31 -7.31
C ASP A 121 8.27 -1.89 -7.46
N ALA A 122 7.62 -2.17 -6.34
CA ALA A 122 6.22 -2.58 -6.27
C ALA A 122 5.40 -1.45 -5.67
N SER A 123 4.29 -1.10 -6.30
CA SER A 123 3.38 -0.08 -5.79
C SER A 123 1.93 -0.56 -5.84
N ALA A 124 1.13 -0.08 -4.90
CA ALA A 124 -0.29 -0.36 -4.84
C ALA A 124 -1.08 0.85 -4.33
N SER A 125 -2.29 1.05 -4.84
CA SER A 125 -3.17 2.11 -4.37
C SER A 125 -3.89 1.68 -3.09
N PHE A 126 -3.79 2.50 -2.05
CA PHE A 126 -4.50 2.35 -0.79
C PHE A 126 -5.59 3.41 -0.66
N THR A 127 -6.81 2.99 -0.42
CA THR A 127 -7.94 3.88 -0.20
C THR A 127 -8.36 3.82 1.28
N PRO A 128 -8.21 4.92 2.04
CA PRO A 128 -8.68 5.00 3.43
C PRO A 128 -10.19 4.80 3.54
N LEU A 129 -10.67 4.17 4.63
CA LEU A 129 -12.08 3.91 4.87
C LEU A 129 -12.96 5.18 4.80
N PRO A 130 -12.59 6.31 5.44
CA PRO A 130 -13.38 7.53 5.32
C PRO A 130 -13.47 8.02 3.87
N SER A 131 -12.38 7.92 3.10
CA SER A 131 -12.39 8.29 1.68
C SER A 131 -13.31 7.38 0.87
N GLN A 132 -13.28 6.08 1.12
CA GLN A 132 -14.07 5.10 0.39
C GLN A 132 -15.58 5.31 0.59
N TYR A 133 -16.02 5.55 1.83
CA TYR A 133 -17.45 5.60 2.17
C TYR A 133 -18.05 7.01 2.13
N LEU A 134 -17.28 8.06 2.43
CA LEU A 134 -17.78 9.44 2.47
C LEU A 134 -17.48 10.22 1.19
N LEU A 135 -16.39 9.91 0.49
CA LEU A 135 -15.92 10.66 -0.68
C LEU A 135 -15.86 9.81 -1.95
N GLY A 136 -16.49 8.63 -1.97
CA GLY A 136 -16.52 7.75 -3.13
C GLY A 136 -15.12 7.29 -3.60
N GLY A 137 -14.12 7.26 -2.71
CA GLY A 137 -12.75 6.86 -3.03
C GLY A 137 -11.90 7.96 -3.67
N ALA A 138 -12.31 9.21 -3.59
CA ALA A 138 -11.61 10.33 -4.22
C ALA A 138 -10.19 10.57 -3.69
N PHE A 139 -9.92 10.16 -2.45
CA PHE A 139 -8.58 10.25 -1.85
C PHE A 139 -7.93 8.88 -1.79
N GLN A 140 -6.79 8.74 -2.45
CA GLN A 140 -5.98 7.51 -2.49
C GLN A 140 -4.53 7.85 -2.18
N ILE A 141 -3.83 6.92 -1.53
CA ILE A 141 -2.41 6.99 -1.22
C ILE A 141 -1.71 5.84 -1.95
N THR A 142 -0.59 6.11 -2.61
CA THR A 142 0.22 5.07 -3.22
C THR A 142 1.23 4.54 -2.21
N LEU A 143 1.09 3.28 -1.83
CA LEU A 143 2.08 2.54 -1.05
C LEU A 143 3.17 2.04 -1.99
N ARG A 144 4.42 2.01 -1.53
CA ARG A 144 5.57 1.58 -2.34
C ARG A 144 6.52 0.71 -1.54
N GLY A 145 7.06 -0.31 -2.20
CA GLY A 145 8.16 -1.11 -1.70
C GLY A 145 9.18 -1.27 -2.82
N GLY A 146 10.43 -0.91 -2.58
CA GLY A 146 11.49 -0.98 -3.57
C GLY A 146 12.69 -1.79 -3.11
N SER A 147 13.43 -2.36 -4.07
CA SER A 147 14.68 -3.06 -3.83
C SER A 147 15.63 -2.86 -5.01
N GLN A 148 16.89 -2.59 -4.71
CA GLN A 148 17.97 -2.52 -5.70
C GLN A 148 19.10 -3.46 -5.30
N LEU A 149 19.52 -4.32 -6.22
CA LEU A 149 20.62 -5.25 -6.01
C LEU A 149 21.52 -5.29 -7.24
N VAL A 150 22.71 -5.88 -7.06
CA VAL A 150 23.70 -6.07 -8.12
C VAL A 150 23.57 -7.48 -8.69
N ILE A 151 23.57 -7.58 -10.02
CA ILE A 151 23.45 -8.83 -10.76
C ILE A 151 24.67 -9.71 -10.49
N GLN A 152 24.40 -10.96 -10.12
CA GLN A 152 25.42 -11.93 -9.73
C GLN A 152 25.83 -12.88 -10.86
N ARG A 153 24.92 -13.06 -11.86
CA ARG A 153 25.11 -14.09 -12.88
C ARG A 153 24.77 -13.63 -14.29
#